data_9a71cfa1460de8b689b6688ac19401f4
#
_entry.id   9a71cfa1460de8b689b6688ac19401f4
#
_cell.length_a   1.000
_cell.length_b   1.000
_cell.length_c   1.000
_cell.angle_alpha   90.00
_cell.angle_beta   90.00
_cell.angle_gamma   90.00
#
_symmetry.space_group_name_H-M   'P 1'
#
loop_
_entity.id
_entity.type
_entity.pdbx_description
1 polymer ?
#
loop_
_entity_poly.entity_id
_entity_poly.type
_entity_poly.pdbx_seq_one_letter_code
_entity_poly.pdbx_strand_id
1 'polypeptide(L)'
;CFEGIYQIPDQMIKEVRMVLRSRLIRHIKHRLADEKSTAYFTPRQIVEIQDTLRDDILTIGFARRFATYKRAHLLFSNLDRLNEIVNNPDRPVQFIFAGKAHPADQAGQDLIKRIVEISKYPQFLGKILFLPNYDMDLARHMVQGVDVWMNTPTRPQEASGTSGEKAAMNGVMHFSVLDGWWVEGYQKDAGWALPMERTYENQEFQNELDAELIYNIIESEIAPAFYERDANGLSDKWAGYIKNTIAKVASNFTSNRMLTDYEDKFYIPMSRRFHRLSDNHYALAAQIAEWKRKVSREWDSVQVDGLILPDKSKQIISLGKSYQGKVVLDLVELVAMMKKEEKIEVCFTQEFVPVSFENGKAMYSIEVTPDDPGIFMLGLRIFPKNTLLPHRQDFALVKWV
;
A
#
# COMPACT_ATOMS: atom_id res chain seq x y z
N CYS A 1 3.06 3.94 23.21
CA CYS A 1 1.70 4.15 23.69
C CYS A 1 0.74 3.07 23.17
N PHE A 2 0.76 2.75 21.89
CA PHE A 2 -0.12 1.74 21.29
C PHE A 2 0.18 0.30 21.76
N GLU A 3 1.40 -0.02 22.12
CA GLU A 3 1.80 -1.33 22.67
C GLU A 3 1.11 -1.69 23.99
N GLY A 4 0.59 -0.70 24.71
CA GLY A 4 -0.22 -0.94 25.91
C GLY A 4 -1.47 -1.80 25.64
N ILE A 5 -1.89 -1.94 24.36
CA ILE A 5 -3.01 -2.82 23.98
C ILE A 5 -2.74 -4.29 24.33
N TYR A 6 -1.47 -4.74 24.34
CA TYR A 6 -1.13 -6.12 24.72
C TYR A 6 -1.39 -6.44 26.18
N GLN A 7 -1.48 -5.43 27.04
CA GLN A 7 -1.81 -5.58 28.47
C GLN A 7 -3.31 -5.67 28.73
N ILE A 8 -4.15 -5.33 27.73
CA ILE A 8 -5.61 -5.42 27.86
C ILE A 8 -6.02 -6.89 27.70
N PRO A 9 -6.86 -7.42 28.62
CA PRO A 9 -7.38 -8.78 28.52
C PRO A 9 -8.11 -9.02 27.19
N ASP A 10 -7.92 -10.18 26.57
CA ASP A 10 -8.56 -10.55 25.31
C ASP A 10 -10.08 -10.51 25.40
N GLN A 11 -10.65 -10.90 26.53
CA GLN A 11 -12.08 -10.79 26.79
C GLN A 11 -12.62 -9.37 26.61
N MET A 12 -11.90 -8.36 27.11
CA MET A 12 -12.30 -6.96 26.98
C MET A 12 -12.25 -6.49 25.52
N ILE A 13 -11.24 -6.92 24.77
CA ILE A 13 -11.13 -6.62 23.33
C ILE A 13 -12.33 -7.19 22.57
N LYS A 14 -12.70 -8.44 22.87
CA LYS A 14 -13.84 -9.13 22.23
C LYS A 14 -15.17 -8.48 22.57
N GLU A 15 -15.39 -8.11 23.83
CA GLU A 15 -16.59 -7.39 24.25
C GLU A 15 -16.77 -6.06 23.54
N VAL A 16 -15.72 -5.26 23.44
CA VAL A 16 -15.73 -4.00 22.69
C VAL A 16 -16.07 -4.26 21.23
N ARG A 17 -15.43 -5.25 20.58
CA ARG A 17 -15.72 -5.59 19.19
C ARG A 17 -17.15 -6.06 18.98
N MET A 18 -17.67 -6.89 19.88
CA MET A 18 -19.07 -7.34 19.85
C MET A 18 -20.03 -6.15 19.93
N VAL A 19 -19.80 -5.22 20.85
CA VAL A 19 -20.63 -3.99 20.99
C VAL A 19 -20.60 -3.16 19.72
N LEU A 20 -19.43 -2.98 19.11
CA LEU A 20 -19.29 -2.18 17.88
C LEU A 20 -19.98 -2.85 16.69
N ARG A 21 -19.87 -4.18 16.56
CA ARG A 21 -20.58 -4.94 15.53
C ARG A 21 -22.10 -4.90 15.75
N SER A 22 -22.57 -5.09 16.96
CA SER A 22 -24.00 -4.95 17.30
C SER A 22 -24.55 -3.57 16.98
N ARG A 23 -23.75 -2.50 17.20
CA ARG A 23 -24.14 -1.14 16.82
C ARG A 23 -24.26 -0.99 15.31
N LEU A 24 -23.31 -1.53 14.54
CA LEU A 24 -23.40 -1.53 13.08
C LEU A 24 -24.63 -2.27 12.59
N ILE A 25 -24.86 -3.50 13.05
CA ILE A 25 -26.01 -4.31 12.63
C ILE A 25 -27.33 -3.62 12.97
N ARG A 26 -27.45 -3.04 14.16
CA ARG A 26 -28.64 -2.26 14.56
C ARG A 26 -28.83 -1.03 13.66
N HIS A 27 -27.76 -0.30 13.38
CA HIS A 27 -27.79 0.85 12.48
C HIS A 27 -28.27 0.46 11.07
N ILE A 28 -27.78 -0.66 10.53
CA ILE A 28 -28.21 -1.20 9.23
C ILE A 28 -29.68 -1.57 9.25
N LYS A 29 -30.14 -2.31 10.27
CA LYS A 29 -31.55 -2.70 10.40
C LYS A 29 -32.47 -1.47 10.48
N HIS A 30 -32.05 -0.43 11.19
CA HIS A 30 -32.78 0.83 11.25
C HIS A 30 -32.85 1.54 9.89
N ARG A 31 -31.70 1.61 9.17
CA ARG A 31 -31.68 2.22 7.81
C ARG A 31 -32.54 1.46 6.80
N LEU A 32 -32.61 0.12 6.91
CA LEU A 32 -33.46 -0.70 6.03
C LEU A 32 -34.93 -0.52 6.30
N ALA A 33 -35.32 -0.12 7.52
CA ALA A 33 -36.72 0.19 7.88
C ALA A 33 -37.16 1.59 7.35
N ASP A 34 -36.25 2.44 6.89
CA ASP A 34 -36.58 3.75 6.30
C ASP A 34 -37.19 3.58 4.90
N GLU A 35 -38.20 4.40 4.57
CA GLU A 35 -38.92 4.37 3.29
C GLU A 35 -38.00 4.45 2.06
N LYS A 36 -36.85 5.13 2.17
CA LYS A 36 -35.87 5.22 1.10
C LYS A 36 -35.23 3.88 0.72
N SER A 37 -35.21 2.92 1.61
CA SER A 37 -34.69 1.58 1.37
C SER A 37 -35.68 0.67 0.64
N THR A 38 -36.96 0.98 0.69
CA THR A 38 -38.02 0.23 -0.02
C THR A 38 -37.91 0.34 -1.55
N ALA A 39 -37.14 1.31 -2.07
CA ALA A 39 -36.82 1.40 -3.48
C ALA A 39 -35.93 0.24 -3.99
N TYR A 40 -35.20 -0.45 -3.09
CA TYR A 40 -34.25 -1.51 -3.43
C TYR A 40 -34.77 -2.91 -3.07
N PHE A 41 -35.56 -3.02 -2.00
CA PHE A 41 -36.06 -4.29 -1.45
C PHE A 41 -37.58 -4.21 -1.22
N THR A 42 -38.26 -5.32 -1.45
CA THR A 42 -39.66 -5.45 -1.04
C THR A 42 -39.79 -5.52 0.47
N PRO A 43 -40.95 -5.17 1.06
CA PRO A 43 -41.16 -5.29 2.51
C PRO A 43 -40.87 -6.69 3.07
N ARG A 44 -41.21 -7.76 2.33
CA ARG A 44 -40.87 -9.13 2.69
C ARG A 44 -39.36 -9.37 2.74
N GLN A 45 -38.63 -8.89 1.75
CA GLN A 45 -37.18 -9.02 1.72
C GLN A 45 -36.52 -8.24 2.88
N ILE A 46 -37.06 -7.07 3.23
CA ILE A 46 -36.56 -6.28 4.37
C ILE A 46 -36.68 -7.07 5.67
N VAL A 47 -37.86 -7.70 5.92
CA VAL A 47 -38.04 -8.55 7.08
C VAL A 47 -37.05 -9.72 7.09
N GLU A 48 -36.92 -10.42 5.97
CA GLU A 48 -36.01 -11.55 5.85
C GLU A 48 -34.54 -11.13 6.07
N ILE A 49 -34.12 -9.96 5.53
CA ILE A 49 -32.78 -9.40 5.77
C ILE A 49 -32.59 -9.08 7.26
N GLN A 50 -33.60 -8.47 7.91
CA GLN A 50 -33.53 -8.14 9.34
C GLN A 50 -33.42 -9.38 10.23
N ASP A 51 -34.06 -10.48 9.87
CA ASP A 51 -33.99 -11.74 10.61
C ASP A 51 -32.66 -12.49 10.35
N THR A 52 -32.12 -12.41 9.12
CA THR A 52 -30.91 -13.13 8.73
C THR A 52 -29.63 -12.42 9.18
N LEU A 53 -29.62 -11.06 9.15
CA LEU A 53 -28.44 -10.27 9.50
C LEU A 53 -28.18 -10.34 11.03
N ARG A 54 -27.02 -10.86 11.42
CA ARG A 54 -26.68 -11.15 12.83
C ARG A 54 -25.37 -10.51 13.25
N ASP A 55 -25.22 -10.25 14.52
CA ASP A 55 -24.03 -9.64 15.12
C ASP A 55 -23.02 -10.64 15.69
N ASP A 56 -23.30 -11.93 15.62
CA ASP A 56 -22.38 -13.02 15.99
C ASP A 56 -21.69 -13.67 14.77
N ILE A 57 -22.00 -13.20 13.55
CA ILE A 57 -21.42 -13.69 12.29
C ILE A 57 -20.24 -12.80 11.88
N LEU A 58 -19.17 -13.43 11.37
CA LEU A 58 -18.04 -12.74 10.74
C LEU A 58 -18.53 -11.78 9.67
N THR A 59 -18.24 -10.50 9.85
CA THR A 59 -18.71 -9.42 8.98
C THR A 59 -17.57 -8.80 8.21
N ILE A 60 -17.59 -8.91 6.88
CA ILE A 60 -16.60 -8.31 5.98
C ILE A 60 -17.23 -7.10 5.28
N GLY A 61 -16.58 -5.95 5.39
CA GLY A 61 -17.04 -4.71 4.79
C GLY A 61 -16.25 -4.32 3.55
N PHE A 62 -16.96 -3.84 2.53
CA PHE A 62 -16.39 -3.22 1.33
C PHE A 62 -17.13 -1.91 1.07
N ALA A 63 -16.51 -0.78 1.42
CA ALA A 63 -17.18 0.51 1.24
C ALA A 63 -16.22 1.56 0.66
N ARG A 64 -16.57 2.03 -0.55
CA ARG A 64 -15.76 3.00 -1.29
C ARG A 64 -16.48 3.54 -2.51
N ARG A 65 -15.86 4.47 -3.21
CA ARG A 65 -16.31 4.86 -4.55
C ARG A 65 -16.24 3.64 -5.49
N PHE A 66 -17.32 3.33 -6.17
CA PHE A 66 -17.36 2.29 -7.18
C PHE A 66 -16.75 2.82 -8.49
N ALA A 67 -15.65 2.22 -8.88
CA ALA A 67 -14.98 2.40 -10.17
C ALA A 67 -14.37 1.03 -10.54
N THR A 68 -14.18 0.78 -11.84
CA THR A 68 -13.78 -0.54 -12.36
C THR A 68 -12.50 -1.07 -11.72
N TYR A 69 -11.47 -0.20 -11.56
CA TYR A 69 -10.19 -0.59 -10.98
C TYR A 69 -10.27 -1.00 -9.49
N LYS A 70 -11.34 -0.65 -8.79
CA LYS A 70 -11.59 -1.09 -7.41
C LYS A 70 -12.04 -2.55 -7.32
N ARG A 71 -12.42 -3.15 -8.44
CA ARG A 71 -12.72 -4.56 -8.65
C ARG A 71 -13.68 -5.18 -7.62
N ALA A 72 -14.73 -4.43 -7.26
CA ALA A 72 -15.78 -4.94 -6.35
C ALA A 72 -16.44 -6.24 -6.85
N HIS A 73 -16.31 -6.56 -8.14
CA HIS A 73 -16.86 -7.76 -8.78
C HIS A 73 -16.10 -9.04 -8.44
N LEU A 74 -14.86 -8.99 -7.97
CA LEU A 74 -14.04 -10.20 -7.74
C LEU A 74 -14.73 -11.21 -6.79
N LEU A 75 -15.38 -10.74 -5.75
CA LEU A 75 -16.11 -11.60 -4.82
C LEU A 75 -17.27 -12.36 -5.50
N PHE A 76 -17.74 -11.91 -6.66
CA PHE A 76 -18.86 -12.47 -7.41
C PHE A 76 -18.42 -13.28 -8.64
N SER A 77 -17.14 -13.58 -8.78
CA SER A 77 -16.61 -14.34 -9.90
C SER A 77 -17.07 -15.80 -9.88
N ASN A 78 -17.25 -16.38 -8.70
CA ASN A 78 -17.76 -17.75 -8.50
C ASN A 78 -18.89 -17.72 -7.46
N LEU A 79 -20.14 -17.69 -7.93
CA LEU A 79 -21.30 -17.59 -7.04
C LEU A 79 -21.57 -18.88 -6.26
N ASP A 80 -21.20 -20.04 -6.79
CA ASP A 80 -21.39 -21.32 -6.09
C ASP A 80 -20.45 -21.39 -4.87
N ARG A 81 -19.18 -21.05 -5.06
CA ARG A 81 -18.23 -20.97 -3.95
C ARG A 81 -18.57 -19.89 -2.93
N LEU A 82 -19.02 -18.74 -3.40
CA LEU A 82 -19.51 -17.67 -2.51
C LEU A 82 -20.72 -18.13 -1.71
N ASN A 83 -21.62 -18.92 -2.31
CA ASN A 83 -22.75 -19.53 -1.62
C ASN A 83 -22.31 -20.49 -0.50
N GLU A 84 -21.30 -21.31 -0.74
CA GLU A 84 -20.73 -22.21 0.26
C GLU A 84 -20.12 -21.42 1.45
N ILE A 85 -19.45 -20.29 1.18
CA ILE A 85 -18.85 -19.43 2.20
C ILE A 85 -19.92 -18.78 3.08
N VAL A 86 -20.91 -18.11 2.49
CA VAL A 86 -21.92 -17.37 3.27
C VAL A 86 -22.92 -18.27 3.96
N ASN A 87 -23.10 -19.49 3.48
CA ASN A 87 -24.02 -20.49 4.03
C ASN A 87 -23.33 -21.62 4.81
N ASN A 88 -22.04 -21.48 5.08
CA ASN A 88 -21.32 -22.45 5.88
C ASN A 88 -21.98 -22.58 7.27
N PRO A 89 -22.41 -23.78 7.70
CA PRO A 89 -23.15 -23.92 8.95
C PRO A 89 -22.30 -23.63 10.21
N ASP A 90 -20.99 -23.89 10.13
CA ASP A 90 -20.07 -23.75 11.25
C ASP A 90 -19.35 -22.39 11.27
N ARG A 91 -19.13 -21.81 10.07
CA ARG A 91 -18.33 -20.59 9.89
C ARG A 91 -18.98 -19.65 8.88
N PRO A 92 -20.23 -19.23 9.08
CA PRO A 92 -20.93 -18.35 8.15
C PRO A 92 -20.22 -16.99 8.03
N VAL A 93 -20.30 -16.38 6.84
CA VAL A 93 -19.74 -15.05 6.57
C VAL A 93 -20.84 -14.16 6.00
N GLN A 94 -20.89 -12.91 6.45
CA GLN A 94 -21.77 -11.91 5.86
C GLN A 94 -20.95 -10.74 5.29
N PHE A 95 -21.39 -10.22 4.14
CA PHE A 95 -20.72 -9.15 3.42
C PHE A 95 -21.57 -7.89 3.37
N ILE A 96 -20.99 -6.75 3.71
CA ILE A 96 -21.66 -5.45 3.65
C ILE A 96 -20.93 -4.57 2.65
N PHE A 97 -21.61 -4.28 1.55
CA PHE A 97 -21.16 -3.34 0.52
C PHE A 97 -21.84 -1.99 0.73
N ALA A 98 -21.08 -0.92 0.53
CA ALA A 98 -21.62 0.44 0.48
C ALA A 98 -20.78 1.31 -0.45
N GLY A 99 -21.37 2.31 -1.07
CA GLY A 99 -20.61 3.20 -1.92
C GLY A 99 -21.50 3.97 -2.91
N LYS A 100 -20.83 4.76 -3.71
CA LYS A 100 -21.45 5.53 -4.81
C LYS A 100 -20.56 5.45 -6.04
N ALA A 101 -21.14 5.41 -7.21
CA ALA A 101 -20.46 5.66 -8.49
C ALA A 101 -20.60 7.12 -8.89
N HIS A 102 -19.64 7.63 -9.64
CA HIS A 102 -19.78 8.97 -10.24
C HIS A 102 -20.95 8.97 -11.25
N PRO A 103 -21.74 10.02 -11.34
CA PRO A 103 -22.87 10.08 -12.30
C PRO A 103 -22.49 9.83 -13.77
N ALA A 104 -21.26 10.15 -14.16
CA ALA A 104 -20.73 9.88 -15.50
C ALA A 104 -20.01 8.51 -15.62
N ASP A 105 -19.91 7.72 -14.56
CA ASP A 105 -19.26 6.40 -14.55
C ASP A 105 -20.31 5.29 -14.65
N GLN A 106 -20.73 4.99 -15.88
CA GLN A 106 -21.74 3.95 -16.15
C GLN A 106 -21.26 2.58 -15.67
N ALA A 107 -19.97 2.24 -15.88
CA ALA A 107 -19.42 0.96 -15.45
C ALA A 107 -19.46 0.78 -13.92
N GLY A 108 -19.15 1.82 -13.15
CA GLY A 108 -19.30 1.82 -11.71
C GLY A 108 -20.76 1.67 -11.25
N GLN A 109 -21.71 2.29 -11.97
CA GLN A 109 -23.15 2.13 -11.69
C GLN A 109 -23.63 0.71 -11.98
N ASP A 110 -23.17 0.12 -13.09
CA ASP A 110 -23.52 -1.25 -13.47
C ASP A 110 -22.96 -2.28 -12.46
N LEU A 111 -21.78 -2.04 -11.90
CA LEU A 111 -21.25 -2.85 -10.79
C LEU A 111 -22.17 -2.81 -9.56
N ILE A 112 -22.62 -1.62 -9.16
CA ILE A 112 -23.59 -1.48 -8.04
C ILE A 112 -24.86 -2.24 -8.36
N LYS A 113 -25.43 -2.05 -9.54
CA LYS A 113 -26.63 -2.75 -9.98
C LYS A 113 -26.48 -4.26 -9.90
N ARG A 114 -25.37 -4.78 -10.40
CA ARG A 114 -25.07 -6.22 -10.37
C ARG A 114 -24.99 -6.77 -8.95
N ILE A 115 -24.34 -6.05 -8.02
CA ILE A 115 -24.26 -6.47 -6.62
C ILE A 115 -25.63 -6.47 -5.97
N VAL A 116 -26.45 -5.44 -6.21
CA VAL A 116 -27.83 -5.37 -5.70
C VAL A 116 -28.69 -6.51 -6.25
N GLU A 117 -28.55 -6.87 -7.51
CA GLU A 117 -29.27 -7.99 -8.12
C GLU A 117 -28.87 -9.32 -7.45
N ILE A 118 -27.56 -9.59 -7.28
CA ILE A 118 -27.05 -10.82 -6.67
C ILE A 118 -27.50 -10.89 -5.19
N SER A 119 -27.48 -9.78 -4.47
CA SER A 119 -27.89 -9.75 -3.05
C SER A 119 -29.36 -10.13 -2.81
N LYS A 120 -30.19 -10.14 -3.89
CA LYS A 120 -31.60 -10.54 -3.83
C LYS A 120 -31.81 -12.03 -4.12
N TYR A 121 -30.78 -12.78 -4.51
CA TYR A 121 -30.91 -14.21 -4.74
C TYR A 121 -31.22 -14.91 -3.40
N PRO A 122 -32.09 -15.94 -3.39
CA PRO A 122 -32.52 -16.57 -2.14
C PRO A 122 -31.36 -17.01 -1.23
N GLN A 123 -30.27 -17.53 -1.82
CA GLN A 123 -29.10 -18.01 -1.08
C GLN A 123 -28.25 -16.87 -0.49
N PHE A 124 -28.37 -15.63 -0.99
CA PHE A 124 -27.56 -14.48 -0.58
C PHE A 124 -28.35 -13.44 0.23
N LEU A 125 -29.68 -13.51 0.22
CA LEU A 125 -30.53 -12.53 0.88
C LEU A 125 -30.24 -12.44 2.38
N GLY A 126 -29.92 -11.24 2.85
CA GLY A 126 -29.52 -10.96 4.23
C GLY A 126 -28.08 -11.34 4.60
N LYS A 127 -27.34 -12.02 3.70
CA LYS A 127 -25.93 -12.41 3.90
C LYS A 127 -24.97 -11.57 3.07
N ILE A 128 -25.41 -11.10 1.91
CA ILE A 128 -24.73 -10.11 1.10
C ILE A 128 -25.65 -8.92 0.97
N LEU A 129 -25.22 -7.76 1.45
CA LEU A 129 -26.06 -6.58 1.50
C LEU A 129 -25.35 -5.38 0.86
N PHE A 130 -26.03 -4.69 -0.04
CA PHE A 130 -25.60 -3.39 -0.54
C PHE A 130 -26.41 -2.28 0.15
N LEU A 131 -25.70 -1.37 0.83
CA LEU A 131 -26.29 -0.23 1.52
C LEU A 131 -26.23 1.02 0.64
N PRO A 132 -27.38 1.58 0.25
CA PRO A 132 -27.42 2.80 -0.54
C PRO A 132 -27.08 4.04 0.30
N ASN A 133 -26.88 5.16 -0.38
CA ASN A 133 -26.64 6.46 0.24
C ASN A 133 -25.45 6.47 1.23
N TYR A 134 -24.35 5.88 0.81
CA TYR A 134 -23.10 5.89 1.60
C TYR A 134 -22.72 7.34 1.97
N ASP A 135 -22.73 7.60 3.27
CA ASP A 135 -22.46 8.89 3.89
C ASP A 135 -21.44 8.74 5.04
N MET A 136 -21.09 9.84 5.70
CA MET A 136 -20.11 9.84 6.78
C MET A 136 -20.58 9.05 8.00
N ASP A 137 -21.88 9.03 8.28
CA ASP A 137 -22.43 8.31 9.43
C ASP A 137 -22.37 6.80 9.21
N LEU A 138 -22.77 6.32 8.02
CA LEU A 138 -22.62 4.93 7.64
C LEU A 138 -21.14 4.52 7.59
N ALA A 139 -20.28 5.38 7.03
CA ALA A 139 -18.83 5.12 6.97
C ALA A 139 -18.26 4.91 8.37
N ARG A 140 -18.61 5.77 9.34
CA ARG A 140 -18.18 5.66 10.73
C ARG A 140 -18.61 4.34 11.35
N HIS A 141 -19.86 3.94 11.19
CA HIS A 141 -20.37 2.68 11.72
C HIS A 141 -19.68 1.48 11.07
N MET A 142 -19.42 1.53 9.76
CA MET A 142 -18.75 0.43 9.06
C MET A 142 -17.29 0.26 9.47
N VAL A 143 -16.49 1.33 9.49
CA VAL A 143 -15.06 1.23 9.89
C VAL A 143 -14.86 0.83 11.34
N GLN A 144 -15.90 1.00 12.19
CA GLN A 144 -15.88 0.57 13.58
C GLN A 144 -16.44 -0.83 13.78
N GLY A 145 -17.45 -1.21 12.99
CA GLY A 145 -18.30 -2.35 13.28
C GLY A 145 -18.04 -3.60 12.46
N VAL A 146 -17.44 -3.53 11.27
CA VAL A 146 -17.07 -4.74 10.53
C VAL A 146 -15.84 -5.39 11.19
N ASP A 147 -15.64 -6.67 10.94
CA ASP A 147 -14.50 -7.42 11.47
C ASP A 147 -13.28 -7.32 10.54
N VAL A 148 -13.54 -7.32 9.25
CA VAL A 148 -12.52 -7.20 8.20
C VAL A 148 -12.94 -6.12 7.20
N TRP A 149 -11.99 -5.28 6.83
CA TRP A 149 -12.14 -4.25 5.79
C TRP A 149 -11.45 -4.72 4.52
N MET A 150 -12.25 -5.04 3.50
CA MET A 150 -11.73 -5.60 2.25
C MET A 150 -11.52 -4.53 1.18
N ASN A 151 -10.38 -4.59 0.50
CA ASN A 151 -10.04 -3.79 -0.67
C ASN A 151 -9.39 -4.66 -1.75
N THR A 152 -9.81 -4.47 -2.99
CA THR A 152 -9.35 -5.30 -4.10
C THR A 152 -8.94 -4.48 -5.33
N PRO A 153 -8.20 -3.36 -5.19
CA PRO A 153 -7.87 -2.53 -6.35
C PRO A 153 -6.94 -3.26 -7.33
N THR A 154 -6.98 -2.83 -8.59
CA THR A 154 -5.98 -3.22 -9.59
C THR A 154 -4.66 -2.55 -9.25
N ARG A 155 -3.58 -3.32 -9.09
CA ARG A 155 -2.24 -2.77 -8.88
C ARG A 155 -1.67 -2.16 -10.17
N PRO A 156 -0.94 -1.06 -10.12
CA PRO A 156 -0.62 -0.15 -9.00
C PRO A 156 -1.52 1.10 -8.99
N GLN A 157 -2.84 0.95 -9.07
CA GLN A 157 -3.77 2.07 -9.27
C GLN A 157 -4.29 2.70 -7.97
N GLU A 158 -4.04 2.08 -6.81
CA GLU A 158 -4.44 2.64 -5.52
C GLU A 158 -3.32 3.52 -4.96
N ALA A 159 -3.54 4.82 -4.93
CA ALA A 159 -2.53 5.77 -4.46
C ALA A 159 -2.27 5.70 -2.94
N SER A 160 -3.30 5.47 -2.14
CA SER A 160 -3.19 5.31 -0.68
C SER A 160 -4.22 4.33 -0.13
N GLY A 161 -5.51 4.67 -0.11
CA GLY A 161 -6.57 3.82 0.45
C GLY A 161 -6.85 4.08 1.93
N THR A 162 -6.99 5.36 2.32
CA THR A 162 -7.15 5.82 3.72
C THR A 162 -8.32 5.21 4.49
N SER A 163 -9.30 4.59 3.81
CA SER A 163 -10.40 3.88 4.49
C SER A 163 -9.90 2.66 5.28
N GLY A 164 -8.89 1.95 4.74
CA GLY A 164 -8.23 0.85 5.44
C GLY A 164 -7.46 1.31 6.66
N GLU A 165 -6.79 2.46 6.60
CA GLU A 165 -6.13 3.07 7.77
C GLU A 165 -7.14 3.39 8.89
N LYS A 166 -8.29 3.98 8.53
CA LYS A 166 -9.38 4.27 9.49
C LYS A 166 -9.93 3.00 10.13
N ALA A 167 -10.08 1.94 9.34
CA ALA A 167 -10.51 0.63 9.85
C ALA A 167 -9.47 0.06 10.83
N ALA A 168 -8.18 0.07 10.47
CA ALA A 168 -7.09 -0.40 11.34
C ALA A 168 -7.03 0.37 12.66
N MET A 169 -7.25 1.69 12.65
CA MET A 169 -7.32 2.51 13.86
C MET A 169 -8.47 2.14 14.80
N ASN A 170 -9.48 1.45 14.29
CA ASN A 170 -10.59 0.92 15.06
C ASN A 170 -10.45 -0.59 15.40
N GLY A 171 -9.28 -1.18 15.16
CA GLY A 171 -9.01 -2.60 15.38
C GLY A 171 -9.72 -3.53 14.40
N VAL A 172 -10.10 -3.01 13.24
CA VAL A 172 -10.63 -3.78 12.11
C VAL A 172 -9.49 -4.20 11.22
N MET A 173 -9.32 -5.51 11.00
CA MET A 173 -8.23 -6.02 10.18
C MET A 173 -8.43 -5.64 8.71
N HIS A 174 -7.34 -5.25 8.05
CA HIS A 174 -7.36 -4.95 6.64
C HIS A 174 -7.05 -6.19 5.80
N PHE A 175 -7.83 -6.40 4.75
CA PHE A 175 -7.63 -7.45 3.77
C PHE A 175 -7.58 -6.83 2.36
N SER A 176 -6.42 -6.80 1.75
CA SER A 176 -6.22 -6.08 0.48
C SER A 176 -5.10 -6.68 -0.36
N VAL A 177 -5.06 -6.29 -1.62
CA VAL A 177 -3.84 -6.41 -2.43
C VAL A 177 -2.74 -5.51 -1.82
N LEU A 178 -1.46 -5.87 -2.02
CA LEU A 178 -0.33 -5.03 -1.64
C LEU A 178 -0.20 -3.87 -2.63
N ASP A 179 -0.97 -2.80 -2.36
CA ASP A 179 -0.98 -1.55 -3.11
C ASP A 179 -1.34 -0.39 -2.18
N GLY A 180 -0.95 0.84 -2.55
CA GLY A 180 -1.14 2.02 -1.73
C GLY A 180 -0.51 1.87 -0.33
N TRP A 181 -1.23 2.26 0.72
CA TRP A 181 -0.73 2.23 2.09
C TRP A 181 -0.41 0.81 2.60
N TRP A 182 -1.08 -0.23 2.05
CA TRP A 182 -0.92 -1.60 2.53
C TRP A 182 0.43 -2.22 2.14
N VAL A 183 1.13 -1.68 1.14
CA VAL A 183 2.52 -2.05 0.84
C VAL A 183 3.44 -1.77 2.04
N GLU A 184 3.21 -0.64 2.73
CA GLU A 184 4.00 -0.23 3.89
C GLU A 184 3.40 -0.76 5.20
N GLY A 185 2.06 -0.84 5.27
CA GLY A 185 1.32 -1.14 6.49
C GLY A 185 1.14 -2.62 6.79
N TYR A 186 1.29 -3.50 5.80
CA TYR A 186 1.06 -4.93 6.00
C TYR A 186 2.06 -5.50 7.02
N GLN A 187 1.50 -6.17 8.03
CA GLN A 187 2.25 -6.94 9.01
C GLN A 187 1.60 -8.32 9.15
N LYS A 188 2.44 -9.35 9.23
CA LYS A 188 1.95 -10.69 9.51
C LYS A 188 1.17 -10.71 10.84
N ASP A 189 0.07 -11.43 10.86
CA ASP A 189 -0.83 -11.55 12.02
C ASP A 189 -1.50 -10.21 12.45
N ALA A 190 -1.61 -9.24 11.52
CA ALA A 190 -2.33 -7.96 11.72
C ALA A 190 -3.27 -7.61 10.56
N GLY A 191 -3.57 -8.57 9.70
CA GLY A 191 -4.40 -8.46 8.52
C GLY A 191 -3.94 -9.42 7.44
N TRP A 192 -4.53 -9.30 6.25
CA TRP A 192 -4.25 -10.21 5.13
C TRP A 192 -3.89 -9.45 3.88
N ALA A 193 -3.02 -10.05 3.08
CA ALA A 193 -2.60 -9.52 1.79
C ALA A 193 -2.71 -10.59 0.71
N LEU A 194 -3.17 -10.20 -0.48
CA LEU A 194 -3.03 -11.06 -1.64
C LEU A 194 -1.55 -11.09 -2.05
N PRO A 195 -0.97 -12.30 -2.25
CA PRO A 195 0.44 -12.44 -2.60
C PRO A 195 0.78 -11.74 -3.94
N MET A 196 2.00 -11.22 -4.04
CA MET A 196 2.51 -10.51 -5.23
C MET A 196 3.40 -11.39 -6.13
N GLU A 197 3.61 -12.63 -5.76
CA GLU A 197 4.60 -13.52 -6.39
C GLU A 197 4.30 -13.84 -7.86
N ARG A 198 3.03 -13.71 -8.25
CA ARG A 198 2.59 -13.90 -9.64
C ARG A 198 1.68 -12.77 -10.07
N THR A 199 2.15 -11.99 -11.04
CA THR A 199 1.36 -10.97 -11.73
C THR A 199 1.29 -11.33 -13.21
N TYR A 200 0.11 -11.18 -13.81
CA TYR A 200 -0.11 -11.42 -15.22
C TYR A 200 -0.43 -10.10 -15.93
N GLU A 201 0.06 -9.94 -17.14
CA GLU A 201 -0.29 -8.79 -17.98
C GLU A 201 -1.76 -8.83 -18.40
N ASN A 202 -2.30 -10.04 -18.58
CA ASN A 202 -3.72 -10.22 -18.85
C ASN A 202 -4.53 -9.98 -17.56
N GLN A 203 -5.29 -8.89 -17.54
CA GLN A 203 -6.09 -8.48 -16.38
C GLN A 203 -7.20 -9.47 -16.03
N GLU A 204 -7.74 -10.21 -16.98
CA GLU A 204 -8.78 -11.21 -16.71
C GLU A 204 -8.20 -12.41 -15.95
N PHE A 205 -7.06 -12.93 -16.39
CA PHE A 205 -6.34 -13.96 -15.63
C PHE A 205 -5.93 -13.48 -14.22
N GLN A 206 -5.49 -12.23 -14.11
CA GLN A 206 -5.17 -11.67 -12.79
C GLN A 206 -6.41 -11.56 -11.90
N ASN A 207 -7.56 -11.21 -12.46
CA ASN A 207 -8.81 -11.14 -11.73
C ASN A 207 -9.29 -12.52 -11.27
N GLU A 208 -9.18 -13.55 -12.11
CA GLU A 208 -9.52 -14.93 -11.76
C GLU A 208 -8.62 -15.43 -10.61
N LEU A 209 -7.31 -15.24 -10.73
CA LEU A 209 -6.35 -15.61 -9.68
C LEU A 209 -6.64 -14.89 -8.37
N ASP A 210 -6.82 -13.58 -8.41
CA ASP A 210 -7.09 -12.77 -7.23
C ASP A 210 -8.43 -13.18 -6.56
N ALA A 211 -9.46 -13.50 -7.35
CA ALA A 211 -10.73 -14.00 -6.84
C ALA A 211 -10.57 -15.32 -6.10
N GLU A 212 -9.87 -16.29 -6.69
CA GLU A 212 -9.58 -17.59 -6.08
C GLU A 212 -8.77 -17.42 -4.77
N LEU A 213 -7.79 -16.53 -4.75
CA LEU A 213 -7.01 -16.24 -3.56
C LEU A 213 -7.87 -15.56 -2.47
N ILE A 214 -8.81 -14.68 -2.84
CA ILE A 214 -9.75 -14.08 -1.90
C ILE A 214 -10.59 -15.16 -1.20
N TYR A 215 -11.17 -16.07 -1.97
CA TYR A 215 -11.96 -17.17 -1.40
C TYR A 215 -11.09 -18.05 -0.49
N ASN A 216 -9.93 -18.47 -0.96
CA ASN A 216 -9.01 -19.31 -0.18
C ASN A 216 -8.64 -18.67 1.15
N ILE A 217 -8.28 -17.38 1.16
CA ILE A 217 -7.90 -16.68 2.40
C ILE A 217 -9.10 -16.56 3.35
N ILE A 218 -10.30 -16.31 2.83
CA ILE A 218 -11.50 -16.25 3.66
C ILE A 218 -11.78 -17.62 4.29
N GLU A 219 -11.73 -18.70 3.52
CA GLU A 219 -12.07 -20.05 3.96
C GLU A 219 -11.02 -20.67 4.87
N SER A 220 -9.73 -20.47 4.57
CA SER A 220 -8.63 -21.16 5.25
C SER A 220 -7.97 -20.36 6.38
N GLU A 221 -8.12 -19.04 6.38
CA GLU A 221 -7.44 -18.18 7.35
C GLU A 221 -8.41 -17.30 8.16
N ILE A 222 -9.23 -16.47 7.48
CA ILE A 222 -10.05 -15.45 8.14
C ILE A 222 -11.19 -16.10 8.94
N ALA A 223 -12.02 -16.92 8.31
CA ALA A 223 -13.15 -17.56 8.98
C ALA A 223 -12.69 -18.53 10.09
N PRO A 224 -11.68 -19.40 9.88
CA PRO A 224 -11.12 -20.21 10.96
C PRO A 224 -10.64 -19.36 12.15
N ALA A 225 -9.86 -18.31 11.90
CA ALA A 225 -9.34 -17.46 12.98
C ALA A 225 -10.46 -16.77 13.79
N PHE A 226 -11.56 -16.40 13.14
CA PHE A 226 -12.70 -15.77 13.82
C PHE A 226 -13.51 -16.77 14.65
N TYR A 227 -13.74 -17.98 14.13
CA TYR A 227 -14.60 -18.98 14.74
C TYR A 227 -13.87 -19.97 15.64
N GLU A 228 -12.55 -20.04 15.57
CA GLU A 228 -11.75 -20.86 16.51
C GLU A 228 -12.04 -20.46 17.96
N ARG A 229 -12.23 -21.45 18.81
CA ARG A 229 -12.52 -21.27 20.23
C ARG A 229 -11.55 -22.08 21.07
N ASP A 230 -10.99 -21.44 22.09
CA ASP A 230 -10.22 -22.13 23.14
C ASP A 230 -11.17 -22.86 24.12
N ALA A 231 -10.58 -23.43 25.18
CA ALA A 231 -11.34 -24.12 26.24
C ALA A 231 -12.35 -23.21 26.96
N ASN A 232 -12.18 -21.87 26.88
CA ASN A 232 -13.07 -20.87 27.48
C ASN A 232 -14.09 -20.33 26.46
N GLY A 233 -14.10 -20.84 25.23
CA GLY A 233 -14.98 -20.38 24.16
C GLY A 233 -14.55 -19.06 23.52
N LEU A 234 -13.28 -18.67 23.66
CA LEU A 234 -12.71 -17.42 23.12
C LEU A 234 -11.74 -17.71 21.98
N SER A 235 -11.68 -16.81 21.00
CA SER A 235 -10.67 -16.85 19.95
C SER A 235 -9.50 -15.95 20.31
N ASP A 236 -8.47 -16.49 20.92
CA ASP A 236 -7.25 -15.76 21.27
C ASP A 236 -6.51 -15.29 20.03
N LYS A 237 -6.55 -16.10 18.98
CA LYS A 237 -5.96 -15.75 17.69
C LYS A 237 -6.59 -14.48 17.13
N TRP A 238 -7.93 -14.35 17.17
CA TRP A 238 -8.62 -13.15 16.68
C TRP A 238 -8.32 -11.91 17.52
N ALA A 239 -8.29 -12.04 18.84
CA ALA A 239 -7.88 -10.95 19.72
C ALA A 239 -6.43 -10.53 19.46
N GLY A 240 -5.54 -11.49 19.21
CA GLY A 240 -4.15 -11.26 18.81
C GLY A 240 -4.05 -10.44 17.52
N TYR A 241 -4.81 -10.76 16.48
CA TYR A 241 -4.87 -9.98 15.23
C TYR A 241 -5.31 -8.53 15.48
N ILE A 242 -6.34 -8.32 16.29
CA ILE A 242 -6.82 -6.98 16.65
C ILE A 242 -5.72 -6.18 17.36
N LYS A 243 -5.08 -6.77 18.37
CA LYS A 243 -3.99 -6.13 19.10
C LYS A 243 -2.82 -5.78 18.20
N ASN A 244 -2.42 -6.70 17.32
CA ASN A 244 -1.37 -6.46 16.35
C ASN A 244 -1.74 -5.35 15.36
N THR A 245 -2.99 -5.32 14.87
CA THR A 245 -3.49 -4.25 13.98
C THR A 245 -3.35 -2.88 14.65
N ILE A 246 -3.72 -2.76 15.92
CA ILE A 246 -3.62 -1.49 16.65
C ILE A 246 -2.16 -1.14 16.96
N ALA A 247 -1.38 -2.09 17.50
CA ALA A 247 -0.02 -1.83 17.97
C ALA A 247 1.00 -1.66 16.84
N LYS A 248 0.95 -2.52 15.83
CA LYS A 248 1.98 -2.59 14.78
C LYS A 248 1.61 -1.85 13.50
N VAL A 249 0.31 -1.74 13.20
CA VAL A 249 -0.16 -1.11 11.96
C VAL A 249 -0.66 0.30 12.24
N ALA A 250 -1.75 0.46 12.99
CA ALA A 250 -2.37 1.78 13.20
C ALA A 250 -1.42 2.80 13.82
N SER A 251 -0.51 2.37 14.69
CA SER A 251 0.49 3.24 15.34
C SER A 251 1.39 3.99 14.34
N ASN A 252 1.66 3.38 13.19
CA ASN A 252 2.54 3.93 12.16
C ASN A 252 1.83 4.89 11.18
N PHE A 253 0.49 4.91 11.17
CA PHE A 253 -0.30 5.72 10.24
C PHE A 253 -1.09 6.83 10.95
N THR A 254 -0.55 7.36 12.04
CA THR A 254 -1.13 8.49 12.77
C THR A 254 -0.76 9.83 12.15
N SER A 255 -1.65 10.81 12.24
CA SER A 255 -1.36 12.19 11.81
C SER A 255 -0.19 12.80 12.57
N ASN A 256 0.00 12.41 13.83
CA ASN A 256 1.14 12.90 14.63
C ASN A 256 2.48 12.41 14.03
N ARG A 257 2.60 11.13 13.70
CA ARG A 257 3.81 10.61 13.06
C ARG A 257 4.04 11.28 11.70
N MET A 258 2.99 11.41 10.88
CA MET A 258 3.06 12.08 9.58
C MET A 258 3.56 13.53 9.72
N LEU A 259 3.03 14.28 10.68
CA LEU A 259 3.44 15.68 10.92
C LEU A 259 4.90 15.76 11.35
N THR A 260 5.32 14.90 12.29
CA THR A 260 6.72 14.83 12.73
C THR A 260 7.65 14.51 11.55
N ASP A 261 7.29 13.56 10.70
CA ASP A 261 8.08 13.24 9.50
C ASP A 261 8.18 14.45 8.54
N TYR A 262 7.10 15.22 8.37
CA TYR A 262 7.13 16.43 7.54
C TYR A 262 7.96 17.54 8.16
N GLU A 263 7.87 17.73 9.47
CA GLU A 263 8.70 18.71 10.18
C GLU A 263 10.18 18.37 10.06
N ASP A 264 10.55 17.14 10.39
CA ASP A 264 11.96 16.72 10.42
C ASP A 264 12.58 16.61 9.03
N LYS A 265 11.84 16.08 8.06
CA LYS A 265 12.37 15.80 6.71
C LYS A 265 12.29 16.99 5.77
N PHE A 266 11.31 17.89 5.96
CA PHE A 266 11.04 18.97 5.01
C PHE A 266 11.00 20.36 5.65
N TYR A 267 10.10 20.62 6.59
CA TYR A 267 9.85 21.99 7.04
C TYR A 267 11.05 22.59 7.78
N ILE A 268 11.61 21.88 8.75
CA ILE A 268 12.77 22.34 9.51
C ILE A 268 14.02 22.47 8.61
N PRO A 269 14.39 21.47 7.81
CA PRO A 269 15.50 21.61 6.86
C PRO A 269 15.33 22.75 5.87
N MET A 270 14.12 22.93 5.32
CA MET A 270 13.83 24.00 4.38
C MET A 270 13.88 25.39 5.03
N SER A 271 13.35 25.52 6.24
CA SER A 271 13.43 26.78 7.01
C SER A 271 14.88 27.15 7.29
N ARG A 272 15.68 26.21 7.80
CA ARG A 272 17.12 26.42 8.03
C ARG A 272 17.85 26.83 6.75
N ARG A 273 17.51 26.17 5.63
CA ARG A 273 18.06 26.51 4.34
C ARG A 273 17.66 27.90 3.88
N PHE A 274 16.39 28.28 4.04
CA PHE A 274 15.91 29.62 3.69
C PHE A 274 16.70 30.67 4.43
N HIS A 275 16.85 30.57 5.74
CA HIS A 275 17.64 31.51 6.52
C HIS A 275 19.09 31.61 6.05
N ARG A 276 19.74 30.45 5.83
CA ARG A 276 21.11 30.42 5.30
C ARG A 276 21.24 31.08 3.93
N LEU A 277 20.25 30.92 3.04
CA LEU A 277 20.29 31.52 1.71
C LEU A 277 19.94 33.00 1.70
N SER A 278 19.13 33.47 2.64
CA SER A 278 18.71 34.87 2.77
C SER A 278 19.72 35.74 3.52
N ASP A 279 20.64 35.13 4.26
CA ASP A 279 21.69 35.87 4.96
C ASP A 279 22.55 36.70 4.00
N ASN A 280 23.07 37.81 4.50
CA ASN A 280 23.96 38.73 3.78
C ASN A 280 23.39 39.09 2.38
N HIS A 281 22.14 39.56 2.35
CA HIS A 281 21.46 39.98 1.14
C HIS A 281 21.47 38.92 0.02
N TYR A 282 21.22 37.63 0.39
CA TYR A 282 21.20 36.49 -0.52
C TYR A 282 22.53 36.17 -1.20
N ALA A 283 23.66 36.53 -0.61
CA ALA A 283 24.98 36.33 -1.22
C ALA A 283 25.23 34.86 -1.59
N LEU A 284 24.87 33.92 -0.70
CA LEU A 284 25.03 32.49 -0.96
C LEU A 284 24.09 32.00 -2.08
N ALA A 285 22.87 32.50 -2.14
CA ALA A 285 21.93 32.16 -3.22
C ALA A 285 22.46 32.66 -4.58
N ALA A 286 23.02 33.87 -4.62
CA ALA A 286 23.66 34.43 -5.82
C ALA A 286 24.86 33.58 -6.27
N GLN A 287 25.72 33.16 -5.34
CA GLN A 287 26.85 32.27 -5.61
C GLN A 287 26.42 30.93 -6.21
N ILE A 288 25.41 30.29 -5.65
CA ILE A 288 24.84 29.02 -6.18
C ILE A 288 24.26 29.25 -7.57
N ALA A 289 23.54 30.33 -7.80
CA ALA A 289 22.95 30.65 -9.10
C ALA A 289 24.02 30.90 -10.17
N GLU A 290 25.12 31.57 -9.82
CA GLU A 290 26.26 31.80 -10.72
C GLU A 290 26.95 30.48 -11.04
N TRP A 291 27.20 29.64 -10.05
CA TRP A 291 27.77 28.32 -10.25
C TRP A 291 26.87 27.46 -11.17
N LYS A 292 25.57 27.41 -10.95
CA LYS A 292 24.64 26.69 -11.83
C LYS A 292 24.71 27.20 -13.26
N ARG A 293 24.72 28.51 -13.48
CA ARG A 293 24.84 29.11 -14.82
C ARG A 293 26.14 28.75 -15.51
N LYS A 294 27.26 28.76 -14.77
CA LYS A 294 28.57 28.38 -15.31
C LYS A 294 28.58 26.92 -15.74
N VAL A 295 28.16 26.01 -14.85
CA VAL A 295 28.10 24.58 -15.13
C VAL A 295 27.15 24.28 -16.29
N SER A 296 25.97 24.89 -16.36
CA SER A 296 25.05 24.71 -17.49
C SER A 296 25.63 25.10 -18.80
N ARG A 297 26.42 26.17 -18.83
CA ARG A 297 27.07 26.65 -20.08
C ARG A 297 28.16 25.70 -20.56
N GLU A 298 28.91 25.10 -19.66
CA GLU A 298 30.05 24.24 -19.94
C GLU A 298 29.67 22.76 -19.98
N TRP A 299 28.42 22.40 -19.65
CA TRP A 299 27.98 21.01 -19.48
C TRP A 299 28.16 20.15 -20.71
N ASP A 300 27.91 20.71 -21.90
CA ASP A 300 28.04 19.97 -23.15
C ASP A 300 29.49 19.67 -23.54
N SER A 301 30.43 20.44 -23.01
CA SER A 301 31.87 20.21 -23.24
C SER A 301 32.47 19.12 -22.34
N VAL A 302 31.72 18.68 -21.30
CA VAL A 302 32.18 17.60 -20.42
C VAL A 302 32.21 16.28 -21.18
N GLN A 303 33.38 15.65 -21.28
CA GLN A 303 33.61 14.39 -22.00
C GLN A 303 34.35 13.39 -21.12
N VAL A 304 34.10 12.10 -21.33
CA VAL A 304 34.82 10.99 -20.70
C VAL A 304 35.94 10.56 -21.64
N ASP A 305 37.19 10.79 -21.25
CA ASP A 305 38.36 10.43 -22.06
C ASP A 305 38.71 8.94 -22.00
N GLY A 306 38.31 8.24 -20.93
CA GLY A 306 38.55 6.83 -20.80
C GLY A 306 38.03 6.21 -19.51
N LEU A 307 37.69 4.92 -19.58
CA LEU A 307 37.32 4.06 -18.45
C LEU A 307 38.36 2.93 -18.37
N ILE A 308 39.08 2.85 -17.27
CA ILE A 308 40.04 1.79 -17.00
C ILE A 308 39.41 0.81 -16.04
N LEU A 309 39.03 -0.36 -16.55
CA LEU A 309 38.57 -1.48 -15.75
C LEU A 309 39.67 -2.50 -15.51
N PRO A 310 39.83 -3.06 -14.34
CA PRO A 310 40.80 -4.11 -14.11
C PRO A 310 40.36 -5.37 -14.89
N ASP A 311 41.22 -5.84 -15.76
CA ASP A 311 41.14 -7.12 -16.46
C ASP A 311 39.83 -7.37 -17.27
N LYS A 312 39.86 -6.97 -18.55
CA LYS A 312 38.77 -7.27 -19.53
C LYS A 312 38.50 -8.77 -19.74
N SER A 313 39.34 -9.66 -19.22
CA SER A 313 39.24 -11.12 -19.39
C SER A 313 38.30 -11.82 -18.42
N LYS A 314 37.92 -11.17 -17.32
CA LYS A 314 37.02 -11.75 -16.31
C LYS A 314 35.61 -11.16 -16.41
N GLN A 315 34.73 -11.87 -17.08
CA GLN A 315 33.32 -11.54 -17.19
C GLN A 315 32.53 -11.84 -15.89
N ILE A 316 33.15 -12.47 -14.88
CA ILE A 316 32.50 -12.90 -13.64
C ILE A 316 33.12 -12.17 -12.46
N ILE A 317 32.30 -11.37 -11.77
CA ILE A 317 32.64 -10.70 -10.51
C ILE A 317 32.29 -11.67 -9.37
N SER A 318 33.30 -12.04 -8.56
CA SER A 318 33.08 -12.95 -7.43
C SER A 318 32.58 -12.18 -6.21
N LEU A 319 31.58 -12.71 -5.53
CA LEU A 319 31.03 -12.15 -4.28
C LEU A 319 32.12 -11.96 -3.22
N GLY A 320 32.09 -10.84 -2.50
CA GLY A 320 33.02 -10.55 -1.40
C GLY A 320 34.43 -10.15 -1.83
N LYS A 321 34.70 -9.92 -3.12
CA LYS A 321 35.98 -9.36 -3.59
C LYS A 321 35.80 -7.91 -4.00
N SER A 322 36.82 -7.11 -3.70
CA SER A 322 36.90 -5.70 -4.03
C SER A 322 37.42 -5.48 -5.46
N TYR A 323 36.81 -4.56 -6.20
CA TYR A 323 37.17 -4.22 -7.59
C TYR A 323 37.45 -2.73 -7.70
N GLN A 324 38.55 -2.38 -8.35
CA GLN A 324 38.96 -0.98 -8.55
C GLN A 324 38.75 -0.56 -10.01
N GLY A 325 38.20 0.62 -10.21
CA GLY A 325 38.07 1.28 -11.50
C GLY A 325 38.61 2.71 -11.44
N LYS A 326 39.10 3.23 -12.57
CA LYS A 326 39.57 4.62 -12.70
C LYS A 326 38.87 5.29 -13.87
N VAL A 327 38.39 6.49 -13.63
CA VAL A 327 37.76 7.36 -14.64
C VAL A 327 38.34 8.75 -14.54
N VAL A 328 38.51 9.41 -15.69
CA VAL A 328 39.06 10.76 -15.75
C VAL A 328 37.93 11.73 -16.00
N LEU A 329 37.35 12.31 -14.92
CA LEU A 329 36.28 13.35 -15.03
C LEU A 329 35.82 13.95 -13.70
N ASP A 330 35.01 15.03 -13.76
CA ASP A 330 34.36 15.67 -12.62
C ASP A 330 33.09 14.95 -12.23
N LEU A 331 33.10 14.20 -11.10
CA LEU A 331 31.96 13.59 -10.45
C LEU A 331 31.26 12.42 -11.19
N VAL A 332 31.71 11.23 -10.89
CA VAL A 332 31.22 9.99 -11.50
C VAL A 332 30.60 9.10 -10.45
N GLU A 333 29.47 8.52 -10.78
CA GLU A 333 28.80 7.50 -9.96
C GLU A 333 28.64 6.22 -10.77
N LEU A 334 29.02 5.09 -10.18
CA LEU A 334 28.69 3.77 -10.69
C LEU A 334 27.26 3.44 -10.34
N VAL A 335 26.50 2.96 -11.32
CA VAL A 335 25.14 2.45 -11.14
C VAL A 335 25.14 0.99 -11.53
N ALA A 336 24.90 0.11 -10.57
CA ALA A 336 24.69 -1.30 -10.84
C ALA A 336 23.19 -1.58 -10.98
N MET A 337 22.82 -2.20 -12.08
CA MET A 337 21.45 -2.51 -12.46
C MET A 337 21.32 -4.00 -12.70
N MET A 338 20.20 -4.57 -12.34
CA MET A 338 19.84 -5.96 -12.62
C MET A 338 18.56 -5.99 -13.44
N LYS A 339 18.52 -6.85 -14.46
CA LYS A 339 17.28 -7.12 -15.17
C LYS A 339 16.51 -8.17 -14.38
N LYS A 340 15.38 -7.77 -13.78
CA LYS A 340 14.40 -8.66 -13.18
C LYS A 340 13.19 -8.73 -14.10
N GLU A 341 12.96 -9.90 -14.70
CA GLU A 341 11.94 -10.10 -15.72
C GLU A 341 12.11 -9.14 -16.90
N GLU A 342 11.19 -8.19 -17.10
CA GLU A 342 11.29 -7.18 -18.17
C GLU A 342 11.72 -5.77 -17.67
N LYS A 343 11.93 -5.61 -16.36
CA LYS A 343 12.31 -4.31 -15.77
C LYS A 343 13.79 -4.28 -15.40
N ILE A 344 14.39 -3.11 -15.61
CA ILE A 344 15.74 -2.82 -15.13
C ILE A 344 15.61 -2.12 -13.78
N GLU A 345 16.13 -2.75 -12.74
CA GLU A 345 16.15 -2.19 -11.38
C GLU A 345 17.56 -1.78 -11.01
N VAL A 346 17.70 -0.62 -10.37
CA VAL A 346 18.96 -0.16 -9.79
C VAL A 346 19.16 -0.90 -8.47
N CYS A 347 20.21 -1.72 -8.39
CA CYS A 347 20.52 -2.51 -7.20
C CYS A 347 21.34 -1.69 -6.20
N PHE A 348 22.37 -1.02 -6.67
CA PHE A 348 23.15 -0.09 -5.85
C PHE A 348 23.79 1.02 -6.70
N THR A 349 24.20 2.08 -6.05
CA THR A 349 24.99 3.16 -6.63
C THR A 349 26.16 3.49 -5.72
N GLN A 350 27.29 3.82 -6.31
CA GLN A 350 28.48 4.22 -5.56
C GLN A 350 29.20 5.36 -6.27
N GLU A 351 29.52 6.41 -5.53
CA GLU A 351 30.29 7.54 -6.04
C GLU A 351 31.77 7.18 -6.16
N PHE A 352 32.40 7.65 -7.23
CA PHE A 352 33.86 7.61 -7.38
C PHE A 352 34.53 8.67 -6.51
N VAL A 353 35.71 8.37 -6.02
CA VAL A 353 36.53 9.26 -5.22
C VAL A 353 37.57 9.95 -6.12
N PRO A 354 37.70 11.29 -6.08
CA PRO A 354 38.71 11.99 -6.85
C PRO A 354 40.13 11.62 -6.36
N VAL A 355 41.02 11.37 -7.32
CA VAL A 355 42.42 10.97 -7.05
C VAL A 355 43.40 12.07 -7.40
N SER A 356 43.24 12.67 -8.57
CA SER A 356 44.11 13.76 -9.04
C SER A 356 43.38 14.68 -10.02
N PHE A 357 43.88 15.90 -10.13
CA PHE A 357 43.44 16.87 -11.13
C PHE A 357 44.66 17.48 -11.79
N GLU A 358 44.90 17.19 -13.07
CA GLU A 358 46.05 17.68 -13.82
C GLU A 358 45.66 18.03 -15.26
N ASN A 359 46.18 19.14 -15.76
CA ASN A 359 45.96 19.60 -17.14
C ASN A 359 44.48 19.66 -17.59
N GLY A 360 43.58 20.07 -16.68
CA GLY A 360 42.15 20.14 -16.97
C GLY A 360 41.43 18.78 -16.96
N LYS A 361 42.11 17.71 -16.52
CA LYS A 361 41.56 16.37 -16.41
C LYS A 361 41.51 15.93 -14.94
N ALA A 362 40.38 15.44 -14.52
CA ALA A 362 40.18 14.83 -13.19
C ALA A 362 40.21 13.31 -13.31
N MET A 363 40.92 12.67 -12.40
CA MET A 363 40.96 11.21 -12.29
C MET A 363 40.18 10.79 -11.02
N TYR A 364 39.29 9.83 -11.17
CA TYR A 364 38.51 9.26 -10.10
C TYR A 364 38.78 7.77 -9.97
N SER A 365 38.71 7.25 -8.75
CA SER A 365 38.75 5.80 -8.47
C SER A 365 37.53 5.35 -7.70
N ILE A 366 37.19 4.09 -7.85
CA ILE A 366 36.14 3.43 -7.12
C ILE A 366 36.64 2.04 -6.69
N GLU A 367 36.21 1.64 -5.52
CA GLU A 367 36.36 0.28 -5.03
C GLU A 367 34.97 -0.26 -4.71
N VAL A 368 34.57 -1.35 -5.32
CA VAL A 368 33.22 -1.93 -5.19
C VAL A 368 33.33 -3.35 -4.70
N THR A 369 32.58 -3.66 -3.66
CA THR A 369 32.41 -5.03 -3.15
C THR A 369 30.92 -5.38 -3.29
N PRO A 370 30.53 -6.24 -4.23
CA PRO A 370 29.14 -6.66 -4.36
C PRO A 370 28.70 -7.49 -3.14
N ASP A 371 27.57 -7.14 -2.56
CA ASP A 371 26.98 -7.85 -1.43
C ASP A 371 26.00 -8.94 -1.90
N ASP A 372 25.40 -8.78 -3.07
CA ASP A 372 24.43 -9.70 -3.64
C ASP A 372 24.99 -10.48 -4.84
N PRO A 373 24.64 -11.77 -5.00
CA PRO A 373 24.98 -12.55 -6.18
C PRO A 373 24.06 -12.16 -7.35
N GLY A 374 24.61 -12.09 -8.57
CA GLY A 374 23.80 -11.83 -9.75
C GLY A 374 24.59 -11.35 -10.95
N ILE A 375 23.92 -11.18 -12.08
CA ILE A 375 24.44 -10.55 -13.28
C ILE A 375 24.02 -9.08 -13.29
N PHE A 376 24.97 -8.18 -13.17
CA PHE A 376 24.74 -6.76 -13.15
C PHE A 376 25.12 -6.11 -14.49
N MET A 377 24.25 -5.22 -14.97
CA MET A 377 24.62 -4.23 -15.96
C MET A 377 25.21 -3.02 -15.23
N LEU A 378 26.39 -2.59 -15.63
CA LEU A 378 27.04 -1.45 -15.03
C LEU A 378 26.88 -0.24 -15.95
N GLY A 379 26.39 0.87 -15.41
CA GLY A 379 26.33 2.16 -16.05
C GLY A 379 27.11 3.19 -15.25
N LEU A 380 27.74 4.10 -15.96
CA LEU A 380 28.36 5.26 -15.34
C LEU A 380 27.52 6.49 -15.63
N ARG A 381 27.31 7.30 -14.62
CA ARG A 381 26.66 8.60 -14.79
C ARG A 381 27.47 9.71 -14.14
N ILE A 382 27.48 10.83 -14.81
CA ILE A 382 28.12 12.05 -14.36
C ILE A 382 27.06 13.06 -14.02
N PHE A 383 27.24 13.76 -12.92
CA PHE A 383 26.37 14.86 -12.51
C PHE A 383 27.16 15.92 -11.75
N PRO A 384 26.76 17.22 -11.81
CA PRO A 384 27.42 18.26 -11.06
C PRO A 384 27.13 18.13 -9.57
N LYS A 385 28.15 18.17 -8.73
CA LYS A 385 28.04 18.10 -7.28
C LYS A 385 28.45 19.42 -6.64
N ASN A 386 27.62 19.92 -5.75
CA ASN A 386 27.93 21.10 -4.95
C ASN A 386 27.39 20.88 -3.53
N THR A 387 28.24 20.97 -2.53
CA THR A 387 27.89 20.79 -1.12
C THR A 387 26.88 21.82 -0.59
N LEU A 388 26.66 22.89 -1.32
CA LEU A 388 25.66 23.90 -1.01
C LEU A 388 24.26 23.52 -1.53
N LEU A 389 24.14 22.52 -2.38
CA LEU A 389 22.86 21.97 -2.81
C LEU A 389 22.36 20.94 -1.77
N PRO A 390 21.08 20.95 -1.37
CA PRO A 390 20.53 19.98 -0.44
C PRO A 390 20.42 18.58 -1.04
N HIS A 391 20.18 18.51 -2.34
CA HIS A 391 20.06 17.28 -3.07
C HIS A 391 20.55 17.45 -4.52
N ARG A 392 21.10 16.38 -5.11
CA ARG A 392 21.56 16.41 -6.51
C ARG A 392 20.47 16.77 -7.53
N GLN A 393 19.21 16.41 -7.24
CA GLN A 393 18.07 16.77 -8.09
C GLN A 393 17.75 18.28 -8.13
N ASP A 394 18.28 19.08 -7.22
CA ASP A 394 18.16 20.55 -7.28
C ASP A 394 18.89 21.15 -8.48
N PHE A 395 19.74 20.36 -9.14
CA PHE A 395 20.40 20.71 -10.38
C PHE A 395 20.53 19.44 -11.24
N ALA A 396 19.46 19.13 -11.98
CA ALA A 396 19.23 17.85 -12.62
C ALA A 396 19.97 17.65 -13.95
N LEU A 397 21.25 18.03 -14.03
CA LEU A 397 22.12 17.70 -15.16
C LEU A 397 22.71 16.31 -14.94
N VAL A 398 22.62 15.45 -15.95
CA VAL A 398 23.17 14.09 -15.92
C VAL A 398 23.63 13.68 -17.30
N LYS A 399 24.81 13.03 -17.39
CA LYS A 399 25.28 12.31 -18.58
C LYS A 399 25.51 10.85 -18.23
N TRP A 400 25.03 9.96 -19.07
CA TRP A 400 25.36 8.54 -19.03
C TRP A 400 26.55 8.27 -19.98
N VAL A 401 27.41 7.37 -19.54
CA VAL A 401 28.68 7.01 -20.25
C VAL A 401 28.68 5.53 -20.53
#